data_f06206c539c69676674b69663de7d2fa
#
_entry.id   f06206c539c69676674b69663de7d2fa
#
_cell.length_a   1.000
_cell.length_b   1.000
_cell.length_c   1.000
_cell.angle_alpha   90.00
_cell.angle_beta   90.00
_cell.angle_gamma   90.00
#
_symmetry.space_group_name_H-M   'P 1'
#
loop_
_entity.id
_entity.type
_entity.pdbx_description
1 polymer ?
#
loop_
_entity_poly.entity_id
_entity_poly.type
_entity_poly.pdbx_seq_one_letter_code
_entity_poly.pdbx_strand_id
1 'polypeptide(L)' 'MKHSYIIELKYLSVKDSEAKAEAQWKEAVEQIKGYAAGPKVRRMIYDTELHCIVMQFRGWELERMEEVR' A
#
# COMPACT_ATOMS: atom_id res chain seq x y z
N MET A 1 -16.01 16.28 -5.34
CA MET A 1 -15.67 15.27 -4.34
C MET A 1 -14.19 15.28 -4.05
N LYS A 2 -13.80 15.28 -2.78
CA LYS A 2 -12.41 15.26 -2.40
C LYS A 2 -11.91 13.82 -2.30
N HIS A 3 -10.60 13.63 -2.43
CA HIS A 3 -9.97 12.32 -2.35
C HIS A 3 -9.01 12.26 -1.17
N SER A 4 -8.98 11.12 -0.51
CA SER A 4 -8.01 10.81 0.55
C SER A 4 -7.16 9.62 0.13
N TYR A 5 -5.87 9.64 0.46
CA TYR A 5 -4.93 8.60 0.05
C TYR A 5 -4.23 7.98 1.24
N ILE A 6 -4.13 6.66 1.22
CA ILE A 6 -3.23 5.91 2.09
C ILE A 6 -2.21 5.25 1.18
N ILE A 7 -0.93 5.50 1.44
CA ILE A 7 0.13 4.94 0.64
C ILE A 7 1.03 4.08 1.52
N GLU A 8 1.18 2.80 1.14
CA GLU A 8 2.09 1.88 1.83
C GLU A 8 3.32 1.70 0.95
N LEU A 9 4.49 1.99 1.51
CA LEU A 9 5.77 1.87 0.80
C LEU A 9 6.51 0.65 1.31
N LYS A 10 6.97 -0.20 0.39
CA LYS A 10 7.80 -1.37 0.71
C LYS A 10 9.06 -1.34 -0.12
N TYR A 11 10.15 -1.78 0.47
CA TYR A 11 11.46 -1.74 -0.13
C TYR A 11 12.09 -3.14 -0.14
N LEU A 12 12.62 -3.52 -1.29
CA LEU A 12 13.39 -4.75 -1.47
C LEU A 12 14.83 -4.39 -1.79
N SER A 13 15.75 -5.27 -1.38
CA SER A 13 17.10 -5.23 -1.88
C SER A 13 17.13 -5.75 -3.32
N VAL A 14 18.09 -5.31 -4.11
CA VAL A 14 18.26 -5.82 -5.48
C VAL A 14 18.52 -7.33 -5.48
N LYS A 15 18.99 -7.88 -4.36
CA LYS A 15 19.29 -9.32 -4.21
C LYS A 15 18.11 -10.15 -3.74
N ASP A 16 17.00 -9.52 -3.36
CA ASP A 16 15.84 -10.25 -2.86
C ASP A 16 15.15 -11.01 -3.97
N SER A 17 14.68 -12.24 -3.62
CA SER A 17 14.03 -13.13 -4.58
C SER A 17 12.62 -12.65 -4.95
N GLU A 18 12.11 -13.18 -6.05
CA GLU A 18 10.71 -12.93 -6.45
C GLU A 18 9.73 -13.48 -5.42
N ALA A 19 10.06 -14.61 -4.79
CA ALA A 19 9.22 -15.18 -3.74
C ALA A 19 9.10 -14.22 -2.55
N LYS A 20 10.21 -13.59 -2.18
CA LYS A 20 10.21 -12.58 -1.11
C LYS A 20 9.40 -11.36 -1.51
N ALA A 21 9.53 -10.92 -2.77
CA ALA A 21 8.79 -9.80 -3.30
C ALA A 21 7.27 -10.05 -3.22
N GLU A 22 6.82 -11.24 -3.62
CA GLU A 22 5.41 -11.62 -3.55
C GLU A 22 4.90 -11.67 -2.11
N ALA A 23 5.68 -12.24 -1.20
CA ALA A 23 5.30 -12.32 0.19
C ALA A 23 5.16 -10.91 0.81
N GLN A 24 6.12 -10.04 0.50
CA GLN A 24 6.08 -8.66 0.97
C GLN A 24 4.88 -7.91 0.40
N TRP A 25 4.58 -8.13 -0.88
CA TRP A 25 3.44 -7.49 -1.54
C TRP A 25 2.12 -7.89 -0.87
N LYS A 26 1.91 -9.18 -0.64
CA LYS A 26 0.70 -9.69 0.02
C LYS A 26 0.55 -9.10 1.42
N GLU A 27 1.64 -9.03 2.17
CA GLU A 27 1.65 -8.44 3.50
C GLU A 27 1.27 -6.96 3.44
N ALA A 28 1.82 -6.22 2.49
CA ALA A 28 1.53 -4.80 2.32
C ALA A 28 0.05 -4.57 1.99
N VAL A 29 -0.53 -5.41 1.13
CA VAL A 29 -1.94 -5.32 0.77
C VAL A 29 -2.83 -5.56 2.00
N GLU A 30 -2.50 -6.57 2.81
CA GLU A 30 -3.26 -6.85 4.02
C GLU A 30 -3.14 -5.71 5.03
N GLN A 31 -1.95 -5.15 5.19
CA GLN A 31 -1.72 -4.05 6.11
C GLN A 31 -2.53 -2.81 5.71
N ILE A 32 -2.50 -2.45 4.42
CA ILE A 32 -3.22 -1.25 3.98
C ILE A 32 -4.73 -1.43 4.10
N LYS A 33 -5.24 -2.63 3.86
CA LYS A 33 -6.66 -2.93 4.07
C LYS A 33 -7.05 -2.81 5.53
N GLY A 34 -6.18 -3.25 6.43
CA GLY A 34 -6.39 -3.10 7.87
C GLY A 34 -6.46 -1.64 8.29
N TYR A 35 -5.57 -0.81 7.81
CA TYR A 35 -5.60 0.63 8.09
C TYR A 35 -6.87 1.26 7.55
N ALA A 36 -7.25 0.93 6.32
CA ALA A 36 -8.44 1.50 5.68
C ALA A 36 -9.73 1.15 6.43
N ALA A 37 -9.78 -0.02 7.08
CA ALA A 37 -10.92 -0.45 7.86
C ALA A 37 -10.92 0.13 9.27
N GLY A 38 -9.83 0.76 9.71
CA GLY A 38 -9.68 1.29 11.06
C GLY A 38 -10.62 2.48 11.33
N PRO A 39 -11.13 2.60 12.57
CA PRO A 39 -12.05 3.69 12.91
C PRO A 39 -11.43 5.08 12.80
N LYS A 40 -10.12 5.21 13.05
CA LYS A 40 -9.42 6.49 12.92
C LYS A 40 -9.42 6.98 11.48
N VAL A 41 -9.12 6.10 10.55
CA VAL A 41 -9.10 6.42 9.12
C VAL A 41 -10.50 6.81 8.64
N ARG A 42 -11.52 6.04 9.05
CA ARG A 42 -12.90 6.33 8.66
C ARG A 42 -13.36 7.71 9.14
N ARG A 43 -12.90 8.14 10.31
CA ARG A 43 -13.19 9.47 10.81
C ARG A 43 -12.47 10.56 10.01
N MET A 44 -11.22 10.27 9.60
CA MET A 44 -10.39 11.23 8.87
C MET A 44 -10.87 11.44 7.44
N ILE A 45 -11.33 10.38 6.78
CA ILE A 45 -11.79 10.49 5.39
C ILE A 45 -13.16 11.16 5.26
N TYR A 46 -13.98 11.01 6.29
CA TYR A 46 -15.32 11.61 6.37
C TYR A 46 -16.12 11.41 5.08
N ASP A 47 -16.30 12.47 4.27
CA ASP A 47 -17.04 12.40 3.01
C ASP A 47 -16.13 12.31 1.77
N THR A 48 -14.86 12.00 1.96
CA THR A 48 -13.92 11.87 0.85
C THR A 48 -13.87 10.44 0.33
N GLU A 49 -13.44 10.28 -0.93
CA GLU A 49 -13.20 8.96 -1.50
C GLU A 49 -11.79 8.48 -1.11
N LEU A 50 -11.72 7.30 -0.51
CA LEU A 50 -10.44 6.75 -0.05
C LEU A 50 -9.77 5.94 -1.15
N HIS A 51 -8.51 6.24 -1.39
CA HIS A 51 -7.65 5.49 -2.31
C HIS A 51 -6.51 4.85 -1.53
N CYS A 52 -6.33 3.55 -1.66
CA CYS A 52 -5.26 2.80 -1.00
C CYS A 52 -4.28 2.35 -2.06
N ILE A 53 -3.04 2.82 -1.96
CA ILE A 53 -2.01 2.54 -2.96
C ILE A 53 -0.83 1.85 -2.30
N VAL A 54 -0.40 0.72 -2.88
CA VAL A 54 0.81 0.02 -2.45
C VAL A 54 1.88 0.25 -3.50
N MET A 55 3.05 0.68 -3.04
CA MET A 55 4.22 0.89 -3.90
C MET A 55 5.37 0.04 -3.38
N GLN A 56 5.96 -0.77 -4.25
CA GLN A 56 7.08 -1.62 -3.92
C GLN A 56 8.30 -1.23 -4.74
N PHE A 57 9.40 -0.96 -4.05
CA PHE A 57 10.67 -0.57 -4.69
C PHE A 57 11.69 -1.69 -4.52
N ARG A 58 12.49 -1.90 -5.56
CA ARG A 58 13.66 -2.76 -5.50
C ARG A 58 14.89 -1.87 -5.65
N GLY A 59 15.65 -1.74 -4.57
CA GLY A 59 16.70 -0.74 -4.53
C GLY A 59 16.08 0.65 -4.64
N TRP A 60 16.39 1.36 -5.72
CA TRP A 60 15.86 2.70 -5.97
C TRP A 60 14.86 2.77 -7.13
N GLU A 61 14.53 1.60 -7.70
CA GLU A 61 13.57 1.52 -8.80
C GLU A 61 12.20 1.07 -8.32
N LEU A 62 11.16 1.69 -8.86
CA LEU A 62 9.78 1.28 -8.59
C LEU A 62 9.52 -0.03 -9.34
N GLU A 63 9.24 -1.11 -8.59
CA GLU A 63 9.00 -2.42 -9.16
C GLU A 63 7.50 -2.67 -9.40
N ARG A 64 6.67 -2.23 -8.48
CA ARG A 64 5.23 -2.49 -8.57
C ARG A 64 4.45 -1.39 -7.85
N MET A 65 3.35 -0.97 -8.45
CA MET A 65 2.43 -0.02 -7.83
C MET A 65 1.01 -0.36 -8.25
N GLU A 66 0.12 -0.48 -7.28
CA GLU A 66 -1.28 -0.76 -7.55
C GLU A 66 -2.18 -0.06 -6.54
N GLU A 67 -3.35 0.36 -7.02
CA GLU A 67 -4.41 0.80 -6.13
C GLU A 67 -5.17 -0.42 -5.66
N VAL A 68 -5.31 -0.57 -4.34
CA VAL A 68 -5.99 -1.70 -3.71
C VAL A 68 -7.43 -1.30 -3.39
N ARG A 69 -8.38 -2.11 -3.85
CA ARG A 69 -9.81 -1.85 -3.61
C ARG A 69 -10.47 -2.94 -2.80
#